data_a0aa976513177c244f1e155d4f114f59
#
_entry.id   a0aa976513177c244f1e155d4f114f59
#
_cell.length_a   1.000
_cell.length_b   1.000
_cell.length_c   1.000
_cell.angle_alpha   90.00
_cell.angle_beta   90.00
_cell.angle_gamma   90.00
#
_symmetry.space_group_name_H-M   'P 1'
#
loop_
_entity.id
_entity.type
_entity.pdbx_description
1 polymer ?
#
loop_
_entity_poly.entity_id
_entity_poly.type
_entity_poly.pdbx_seq_one_letter_code
_entity_poly.pdbx_strand_id
1 'polypeptide(L)'
;MDIKNKLSKLKLTKKRIIVLIVLAIICVLILIGIINLFRGIFSKEKAVGNLSNLGLVTSDGNLVFYNKYEDGIVKVKGKEEYQITDETAYSITKVDDTIYYLTLSNSNTLDLKSVKTNGDAPTKIKTLTTAISKFYIEDGFLYYVTNQEVFGIAKLSLETNEEKLVTAANVQDFIVENGVIYYTDNVGFLHSINVDGTEIKTLSKEYNIKKIQLLKKWIYFYNDKDKCLSKIKRDGSKVKNVTTFVTNETYNVTNKNIYYLDETNKQICVTSLKGKKSNAVVSLTSTRTRINIADGILYYLDDSKNESSIYQMYRVKTNGKAANSIEY
;
A
#
# COMPACT_ATOMS: atom_id res chain seq x y z
N MET A 1 -51.78 11.55 -32.37
CA MET A 1 -51.87 12.93 -31.88
C MET A 1 -50.51 13.37 -31.45
N ASP A 2 -49.92 14.22 -32.27
CA ASP A 2 -48.47 14.38 -32.49
C ASP A 2 -47.76 15.15 -31.36
N ILE A 3 -46.77 14.54 -30.71
CA ILE A 3 -45.94 15.15 -29.67
C ILE A 3 -45.24 16.42 -30.17
N LYS A 4 -44.92 16.51 -31.48
CA LYS A 4 -44.39 17.71 -32.12
C LYS A 4 -45.27 18.94 -32.01
N ASN A 5 -46.58 18.76 -32.03
CA ASN A 5 -47.58 19.89 -31.95
C ASN A 5 -47.78 20.42 -30.50
N LYS A 6 -47.37 19.69 -29.48
CA LYS A 6 -47.39 20.14 -28.07
C LYS A 6 -46.14 20.93 -27.72
N LEU A 7 -44.98 20.61 -28.34
CA LEU A 7 -43.70 21.34 -28.10
C LEU A 7 -43.67 22.72 -28.76
N SER A 8 -44.38 22.92 -29.89
CA SER A 8 -44.41 24.20 -30.59
C SER A 8 -45.20 25.31 -29.85
N LYS A 9 -46.01 24.96 -28.85
CA LYS A 9 -46.83 25.92 -28.05
C LYS A 9 -46.10 26.44 -26.78
N LEU A 10 -44.96 25.90 -26.40
CA LEU A 10 -44.19 26.42 -25.27
C LEU A 10 -43.22 27.53 -25.75
N LYS A 11 -43.72 28.75 -25.87
CA LYS A 11 -42.85 29.95 -25.99
C LYS A 11 -42.07 30.13 -24.67
N LEU A 12 -40.95 29.40 -24.51
CA LEU A 12 -40.06 29.57 -23.38
C LEU A 12 -39.33 30.91 -23.48
N THR A 13 -39.55 31.78 -22.52
CA THR A 13 -38.75 33.00 -22.41
C THR A 13 -37.28 32.68 -22.16
N LYS A 14 -36.33 33.53 -22.62
CA LYS A 14 -34.89 33.33 -22.39
C LYS A 14 -34.56 32.98 -20.92
N LYS A 15 -35.26 33.64 -19.96
CA LYS A 15 -35.11 33.31 -18.52
C LYS A 15 -35.49 31.88 -18.17
N ARG A 16 -36.58 31.35 -18.71
CA ARG A 16 -37.01 29.96 -18.45
C ARG A 16 -36.07 28.95 -19.06
N ILE A 17 -35.50 29.26 -20.25
CA ILE A 17 -34.48 28.39 -20.88
C ILE A 17 -33.21 28.32 -19.98
N ILE A 18 -32.74 29.49 -19.49
CA ILE A 18 -31.59 29.52 -18.58
C ILE A 18 -31.85 28.74 -17.31
N VAL A 19 -33.02 28.86 -16.69
CA VAL A 19 -33.39 28.09 -15.49
C VAL A 19 -33.39 26.58 -15.76
N LEU A 20 -33.93 26.15 -16.89
CA LEU A 20 -33.93 24.73 -17.28
C LEU A 20 -32.50 24.18 -17.50
N ILE A 21 -31.63 24.97 -18.13
CA ILE A 21 -30.22 24.60 -18.31
C ILE A 21 -29.52 24.47 -16.95
N VAL A 22 -29.72 25.43 -16.04
CA VAL A 22 -29.12 25.38 -14.69
C VAL A 22 -29.64 24.15 -13.92
N LEU A 23 -30.94 23.87 -13.96
CA LEU A 23 -31.51 22.68 -13.35
C LEU A 23 -30.94 21.37 -13.93
N ALA A 24 -30.79 21.31 -15.26
CA ALA A 24 -30.17 20.15 -15.92
C ALA A 24 -28.72 19.96 -15.46
N ILE A 25 -27.93 21.03 -15.35
CA ILE A 25 -26.56 20.96 -14.84
C ILE A 25 -26.53 20.46 -13.39
N ILE A 26 -27.42 20.96 -12.53
CA ILE A 26 -27.52 20.53 -11.13
C ILE A 26 -27.90 19.04 -11.07
N CYS A 27 -28.84 18.57 -11.86
CA CYS A 27 -29.21 17.16 -11.94
C CYS A 27 -28.04 16.28 -12.38
N VAL A 28 -27.25 16.71 -13.37
CA VAL A 28 -26.04 15.99 -13.81
C VAL A 28 -24.99 15.94 -12.71
N LEU A 29 -24.75 17.03 -12.00
CA LEU A 29 -23.79 17.07 -10.87
C LEU A 29 -24.25 16.15 -9.73
N ILE A 30 -25.53 16.15 -9.41
CA ILE A 30 -26.10 15.20 -8.41
C ILE A 30 -25.93 13.76 -8.87
N LEU A 31 -26.21 13.44 -10.13
CA LEU A 31 -26.04 12.11 -10.70
C LEU A 31 -24.58 11.64 -10.64
N ILE A 32 -23.62 12.52 -11.01
CA ILE A 32 -22.20 12.26 -10.89
C ILE A 32 -21.82 12.03 -9.43
N GLY A 33 -22.36 12.82 -8.49
CA GLY A 33 -22.16 12.62 -7.05
C GLY A 33 -22.65 11.26 -6.57
N ILE A 34 -23.85 10.85 -7.00
CA ILE A 34 -24.43 9.54 -6.69
C ILE A 34 -23.58 8.41 -7.28
N ILE A 35 -23.18 8.49 -8.55
CA ILE A 35 -22.35 7.49 -9.21
C ILE A 35 -20.99 7.35 -8.47
N ASN A 36 -20.37 8.47 -8.10
CA ASN A 36 -19.11 8.46 -7.36
C ASN A 36 -19.27 7.86 -5.95
N LEU A 37 -20.39 8.13 -5.29
CA LEU A 37 -20.74 7.53 -4.00
C LEU A 37 -20.88 6.00 -4.13
N PHE A 38 -21.63 5.52 -5.13
CA PHE A 38 -21.77 4.08 -5.39
C PHE A 38 -20.45 3.43 -5.76
N ARG A 39 -19.63 4.05 -6.64
CA ARG A 39 -18.27 3.57 -6.95
C ARG A 39 -17.41 3.47 -5.70
N GLY A 40 -17.48 4.44 -4.78
CA GLY A 40 -16.76 4.41 -3.51
C GLY A 40 -17.21 3.26 -2.59
N ILE A 41 -18.52 3.00 -2.53
CA ILE A 41 -19.12 1.92 -1.71
C ILE A 41 -18.71 0.53 -2.25
N PHE A 42 -18.73 0.36 -3.58
CA PHE A 42 -18.44 -0.92 -4.23
C PHE A 42 -16.97 -1.08 -4.66
N SER A 43 -16.11 -0.06 -4.46
CA SER A 43 -14.68 -0.20 -4.75
C SER A 43 -14.06 -1.29 -3.87
N LYS A 44 -13.20 -2.11 -4.47
CA LYS A 44 -12.40 -3.09 -3.73
C LYS A 44 -11.51 -2.35 -2.71
N GLU A 45 -11.24 -3.00 -1.60
CA GLU A 45 -10.34 -2.47 -0.58
C GLU A 45 -8.89 -2.53 -1.09
N LYS A 46 -8.22 -1.36 -1.09
CA LYS A 46 -6.84 -1.22 -1.57
C LYS A 46 -5.94 -0.83 -0.41
N ALA A 47 -4.90 -1.63 -0.18
CA ALA A 47 -3.88 -1.35 0.80
C ALA A 47 -2.86 -0.33 0.28
N VAL A 48 -2.32 0.46 1.20
CA VAL A 48 -1.19 1.36 0.95
C VAL A 48 0.05 0.97 1.77
N GLY A 49 -0.06 -0.03 2.65
CA GLY A 49 0.98 -0.45 3.57
C GLY A 49 1.59 -1.82 3.28
N ASN A 50 1.31 -2.46 2.14
CA ASN A 50 1.86 -3.78 1.84
C ASN A 50 3.40 -3.76 1.83
N LEU A 51 4.04 -2.78 1.21
CA LEU A 51 5.51 -2.66 1.19
C LEU A 51 6.11 -2.46 2.59
N SER A 52 5.39 -1.82 3.51
CA SER A 52 5.80 -1.71 4.93
C SER A 52 5.63 -3.03 5.69
N ASN A 53 4.97 -4.02 5.10
CA ASN A 53 4.73 -5.37 5.60
C ASN A 53 5.41 -6.44 4.73
N LEU A 54 6.63 -6.20 4.28
CA LEU A 54 7.45 -7.02 3.39
C LEU A 54 6.95 -7.08 1.94
N GLY A 55 5.82 -6.47 1.58
CA GLY A 55 5.30 -6.46 0.22
C GLY A 55 5.09 -7.87 -0.35
N LEU A 56 4.48 -8.76 0.43
CA LEU A 56 4.27 -10.15 0.04
C LEU A 56 3.16 -10.32 -1.00
N VAL A 57 2.37 -9.28 -1.21
CA VAL A 57 1.22 -9.30 -2.12
C VAL A 57 1.11 -7.99 -2.89
N THR A 58 0.83 -8.08 -4.17
CA THR A 58 0.44 -6.95 -5.02
C THR A 58 -0.79 -7.29 -5.86
N SER A 59 -1.54 -6.28 -6.34
CA SER A 59 -2.71 -6.46 -7.20
C SER A 59 -2.89 -5.25 -8.10
N ASP A 60 -3.37 -5.49 -9.33
CA ASP A 60 -3.83 -4.44 -10.24
C ASP A 60 -5.37 -4.27 -10.23
N GLY A 61 -6.06 -4.98 -9.33
CA GLY A 61 -7.51 -5.00 -9.20
C GLY A 61 -8.21 -6.10 -10.01
N ASN A 62 -7.48 -6.83 -10.87
CA ASN A 62 -7.97 -7.98 -11.63
C ASN A 62 -7.20 -9.26 -11.30
N LEU A 63 -5.90 -9.12 -11.09
CA LEU A 63 -4.98 -10.21 -10.78
C LEU A 63 -4.28 -9.91 -9.47
N VAL A 64 -4.08 -10.93 -8.66
CA VAL A 64 -3.31 -10.89 -7.43
C VAL A 64 -2.04 -11.70 -7.65
N PHE A 65 -0.91 -11.15 -7.22
CA PHE A 65 0.38 -11.81 -7.19
C PHE A 65 0.85 -11.85 -5.75
N TYR A 66 1.19 -13.01 -5.24
CA TYR A 66 1.67 -13.16 -3.88
C TYR A 66 2.84 -14.12 -3.77
N ASN A 67 3.67 -13.93 -2.73
CA ASN A 67 4.74 -14.84 -2.39
C ASN A 67 4.16 -16.06 -1.69
N LYS A 68 4.26 -17.21 -2.34
CA LYS A 68 3.91 -18.49 -1.75
C LYS A 68 5.22 -19.17 -1.30
N TYR A 69 5.31 -19.46 -0.01
CA TYR A 69 6.51 -20.07 0.55
C TYR A 69 6.87 -21.33 -0.24
N GLU A 70 8.15 -21.50 -0.60
CA GLU A 70 8.70 -22.56 -1.46
C GLU A 70 8.28 -22.52 -2.95
N ASP A 71 7.12 -21.99 -3.30
CA ASP A 71 6.63 -21.92 -4.68
C ASP A 71 6.94 -20.57 -5.37
N GLY A 72 7.50 -19.60 -4.63
CA GLY A 72 7.85 -18.28 -5.17
C GLY A 72 6.64 -17.38 -5.45
N ILE A 73 6.67 -16.62 -6.55
CA ILE A 73 5.56 -15.72 -6.91
C ILE A 73 4.48 -16.50 -7.66
N VAL A 74 3.28 -16.46 -7.13
CA VAL A 74 2.10 -17.08 -7.73
C VAL A 74 1.09 -16.00 -8.15
N LYS A 75 0.57 -16.13 -9.36
CA LYS A 75 -0.53 -15.32 -9.90
C LYS A 75 -1.85 -16.03 -9.68
N VAL A 76 -2.85 -15.30 -9.16
CA VAL A 76 -4.22 -15.81 -8.96
C VAL A 76 -5.16 -15.19 -9.97
N LYS A 77 -5.91 -16.04 -10.69
CA LYS A 77 -7.00 -15.65 -11.58
C LYS A 77 -8.25 -16.46 -11.23
N GLY A 78 -9.16 -15.84 -10.48
CA GLY A 78 -10.34 -16.54 -9.97
C GLY A 78 -9.98 -17.60 -8.92
N LYS A 79 -10.07 -18.88 -9.28
CA LYS A 79 -9.67 -20.02 -8.43
C LYS A 79 -8.35 -20.68 -8.88
N GLU A 80 -7.83 -20.26 -10.02
CA GLU A 80 -6.63 -20.84 -10.63
C GLU A 80 -5.39 -20.10 -10.15
N GLU A 81 -4.33 -20.84 -9.88
CA GLU A 81 -3.01 -20.36 -9.51
C GLU A 81 -2.00 -20.74 -10.59
N TYR A 82 -1.13 -19.81 -10.92
CA TYR A 82 -0.07 -19.96 -11.92
C TYR A 82 1.23 -19.48 -11.32
N GLN A 83 2.24 -20.34 -11.27
CA GLN A 83 3.58 -19.96 -10.84
C GLN A 83 4.20 -18.99 -11.85
N ILE A 84 4.76 -17.88 -11.36
CA ILE A 84 5.45 -16.86 -12.17
C ILE A 84 6.96 -17.04 -12.06
N THR A 85 7.45 -17.36 -10.85
CA THR A 85 8.85 -17.72 -10.56
C THR A 85 8.86 -18.56 -9.30
N ASP A 86 9.86 -19.43 -9.15
CA ASP A 86 10.08 -20.28 -7.97
C ASP A 86 10.89 -19.59 -6.86
N GLU A 87 11.28 -18.33 -7.07
CA GLU A 87 12.10 -17.59 -6.12
C GLU A 87 11.25 -16.98 -5.00
N THR A 88 11.65 -17.17 -3.75
CA THR A 88 11.07 -16.46 -2.61
C THR A 88 11.25 -14.95 -2.78
N ALA A 89 10.15 -14.23 -2.78
CA ALA A 89 10.10 -12.84 -3.15
C ALA A 89 9.56 -11.93 -2.04
N TYR A 90 10.16 -10.74 -1.94
CA TYR A 90 9.74 -9.65 -1.05
C TYR A 90 9.52 -8.38 -1.87
N SER A 91 8.77 -7.44 -1.32
CA SER A 91 8.48 -6.14 -1.96
C SER A 91 7.94 -6.25 -3.37
N ILE A 92 7.06 -7.24 -3.60
CA ILE A 92 6.46 -7.51 -4.91
C ILE A 92 5.68 -6.27 -5.36
N THR A 93 6.11 -5.70 -6.47
CA THR A 93 5.54 -4.48 -7.05
C THR A 93 5.25 -4.74 -8.53
N LYS A 94 4.00 -4.54 -8.94
CA LYS A 94 3.61 -4.65 -10.36
C LYS A 94 3.56 -3.26 -10.99
N VAL A 95 4.26 -3.12 -12.10
CA VAL A 95 4.19 -1.96 -13.00
C VAL A 95 3.92 -2.50 -14.41
N ASP A 96 2.82 -2.09 -15.00
CA ASP A 96 2.34 -2.57 -16.30
C ASP A 96 2.26 -4.11 -16.38
N ASP A 97 2.99 -4.75 -17.24
CA ASP A 97 3.08 -6.21 -17.42
C ASP A 97 4.30 -6.85 -16.71
N THR A 98 4.99 -6.08 -15.87
CA THR A 98 6.22 -6.48 -15.20
C THR A 98 6.04 -6.48 -13.69
N ILE A 99 6.53 -7.53 -13.04
CA ILE A 99 6.65 -7.66 -11.61
C ILE A 99 8.10 -7.43 -11.23
N TYR A 100 8.32 -6.50 -10.31
CA TYR A 100 9.62 -6.24 -9.67
C TYR A 100 9.58 -6.79 -8.25
N TYR A 101 10.66 -7.41 -7.81
CA TYR A 101 10.74 -8.00 -6.47
C TYR A 101 12.16 -8.09 -5.97
N LEU A 102 12.30 -8.26 -4.66
CA LEU A 102 13.57 -8.57 -4.00
C LEU A 102 13.61 -10.05 -3.66
N THR A 103 14.76 -10.68 -3.82
CA THR A 103 15.04 -12.03 -3.35
C THR A 103 16.39 -12.06 -2.63
N LEU A 104 16.60 -13.03 -1.72
CA LEU A 104 17.88 -13.17 -1.03
C LEU A 104 18.93 -13.64 -2.03
N SER A 105 20.04 -12.90 -2.13
CA SER A 105 21.21 -13.28 -2.91
C SER A 105 22.20 -14.06 -2.04
N ASN A 106 22.43 -13.55 -0.82
CA ASN A 106 23.20 -14.18 0.25
C ASN A 106 22.75 -13.59 1.60
N SER A 107 23.45 -13.95 2.69
CA SER A 107 23.05 -13.52 4.05
C SER A 107 22.92 -12.00 4.25
N ASN A 108 23.55 -11.18 3.41
CA ASN A 108 23.64 -9.73 3.60
C ASN A 108 23.21 -8.90 2.38
N THR A 109 22.82 -9.52 1.28
CA THR A 109 22.43 -8.82 0.05
C THR A 109 21.11 -9.32 -0.51
N LEU A 110 20.41 -8.41 -1.17
CA LEU A 110 19.17 -8.69 -1.87
C LEU A 110 19.38 -8.45 -3.38
N ASP A 111 18.95 -9.38 -4.20
CA ASP A 111 18.86 -9.16 -5.62
C ASP A 111 17.51 -8.52 -5.96
N LEU A 112 17.56 -7.38 -6.60
CA LEU A 112 16.41 -6.80 -7.28
C LEU A 112 16.27 -7.49 -8.64
N LYS A 113 15.11 -8.06 -8.90
CA LYS A 113 14.80 -8.75 -10.13
C LYS A 113 13.47 -8.26 -10.72
N SER A 114 13.28 -8.53 -12.01
CA SER A 114 12.00 -8.36 -12.68
C SER A 114 11.63 -9.63 -13.42
N VAL A 115 10.32 -9.85 -13.57
CA VAL A 115 9.73 -10.94 -14.34
C VAL A 115 8.45 -10.46 -15.01
N LYS A 116 8.15 -10.94 -16.20
CA LYS A 116 6.88 -10.64 -16.86
C LYS A 116 5.73 -11.39 -16.19
N THR A 117 4.53 -10.80 -16.22
CA THR A 117 3.31 -11.41 -15.63
C THR A 117 2.86 -12.70 -16.33
N ASN A 118 3.47 -13.07 -17.47
CA ASN A 118 3.28 -14.35 -18.17
C ASN A 118 4.22 -15.46 -17.66
N GLY A 119 5.24 -15.14 -16.83
CA GLY A 119 6.18 -16.11 -16.26
C GLY A 119 7.42 -16.36 -17.10
N ASP A 120 7.84 -15.39 -17.93
CA ASP A 120 9.16 -15.45 -18.60
C ASP A 120 10.30 -15.50 -17.57
N ALA A 121 11.50 -15.92 -18.01
CA ALA A 121 12.64 -16.02 -17.13
C ALA A 121 12.95 -14.71 -16.40
N PRO A 122 13.15 -14.73 -15.05
CA PRO A 122 13.50 -13.54 -14.28
C PRO A 122 14.80 -12.90 -14.74
N THR A 123 14.83 -11.58 -14.75
CA THR A 123 16.02 -10.78 -15.07
C THR A 123 16.52 -10.07 -13.83
N LYS A 124 17.79 -10.25 -13.49
CA LYS A 124 18.44 -9.49 -12.43
C LYS A 124 18.75 -8.06 -12.87
N ILE A 125 18.32 -7.09 -12.09
CA ILE A 125 18.55 -5.66 -12.31
C ILE A 125 19.77 -5.22 -11.53
N LYS A 126 19.81 -5.51 -10.21
CA LYS A 126 20.87 -5.05 -9.32
C LYS A 126 20.95 -5.89 -8.05
N THR A 127 22.15 -6.00 -7.47
CA THR A 127 22.32 -6.45 -6.08
C THR A 127 22.35 -5.26 -5.15
N LEU A 128 21.51 -5.29 -4.12
CA LEU A 128 21.37 -4.24 -3.12
C LEU A 128 21.99 -4.69 -1.80
N THR A 129 22.82 -3.82 -1.23
CA THR A 129 23.27 -3.94 0.15
C THR A 129 22.44 -2.98 0.98
N THR A 130 21.37 -3.47 1.63
CA THR A 130 20.42 -2.63 2.35
C THR A 130 19.83 -3.36 3.55
N ALA A 131 19.57 -2.63 4.63
CA ALA A 131 18.82 -3.12 5.77
C ALA A 131 17.29 -3.00 5.57
N ILE A 132 16.84 -2.28 4.55
CA ILE A 132 15.42 -2.02 4.27
C ILE A 132 15.00 -2.80 3.03
N SER A 133 14.23 -3.87 3.23
CA SER A 133 13.76 -4.76 2.18
C SER A 133 12.55 -4.17 1.43
N LYS A 134 12.66 -2.94 0.95
CA LYS A 134 11.63 -2.32 0.10
C LYS A 134 12.20 -1.31 -0.87
N PHE A 135 11.48 -1.13 -1.95
CA PHE A 135 11.76 -0.13 -2.99
C PHE A 135 10.45 0.46 -3.50
N TYR A 136 10.55 1.54 -4.23
CA TYR A 136 9.44 2.15 -4.96
C TYR A 136 9.83 2.36 -6.42
N ILE A 137 8.85 2.26 -7.31
CA ILE A 137 9.02 2.58 -8.74
C ILE A 137 8.03 3.69 -9.08
N GLU A 138 8.55 4.78 -9.61
CA GLU A 138 7.75 5.91 -10.10
C GLU A 138 8.47 6.53 -11.30
N ASP A 139 7.73 6.80 -12.38
CA ASP A 139 8.21 7.48 -13.61
C ASP A 139 9.49 6.87 -14.21
N GLY A 140 9.59 5.53 -14.23
CA GLY A 140 10.75 4.82 -14.79
C GLY A 140 11.98 4.78 -13.89
N PHE A 141 11.88 5.30 -12.67
CA PHE A 141 12.94 5.23 -11.67
C PHE A 141 12.58 4.30 -10.53
N LEU A 142 13.59 3.57 -10.07
CA LEU A 142 13.54 2.77 -8.86
C LEU A 142 14.21 3.53 -7.72
N TYR A 143 13.53 3.63 -6.57
CA TYR A 143 14.02 4.28 -5.35
C TYR A 143 14.24 3.23 -4.26
N TYR A 144 15.38 3.28 -3.60
CA TYR A 144 15.72 2.34 -2.54
C TYR A 144 16.70 2.98 -1.53
N VAL A 145 16.83 2.37 -0.36
CA VAL A 145 17.82 2.79 0.63
C VAL A 145 19.14 2.08 0.32
N THR A 146 20.20 2.85 0.19
CA THR A 146 21.58 2.36 0.03
C THR A 146 22.38 2.53 1.30
N ASN A 147 23.31 1.61 1.56
CA ASN A 147 24.30 1.67 2.64
C ASN A 147 25.70 1.27 2.16
N GLN A 148 25.97 1.38 0.86
CA GLN A 148 27.26 0.98 0.28
C GLN A 148 28.37 1.94 0.71
N GLU A 149 28.46 3.11 0.09
CA GLU A 149 29.45 4.14 0.41
C GLU A 149 28.88 5.23 1.30
N VAL A 150 27.61 5.60 1.06
CA VAL A 150 26.86 6.60 1.81
C VAL A 150 25.49 6.06 2.15
N PHE A 151 25.10 6.15 3.42
CA PHE A 151 23.74 5.86 3.81
C PHE A 151 22.78 6.90 3.23
N GLY A 152 21.73 6.46 2.56
CA GLY A 152 20.79 7.40 1.98
C GLY A 152 19.73 6.75 1.11
N ILE A 153 18.98 7.59 0.41
CA ILE A 153 18.03 7.17 -0.61
C ILE A 153 18.65 7.42 -1.97
N ALA A 154 18.78 6.37 -2.74
CA ALA A 154 19.23 6.39 -4.14
C ALA A 154 18.05 6.22 -5.10
N LYS A 155 18.21 6.74 -6.31
CA LYS A 155 17.35 6.44 -7.45
C LYS A 155 18.16 5.83 -8.58
N LEU A 156 17.61 4.80 -9.20
CA LEU A 156 18.17 4.09 -10.35
C LEU A 156 17.22 4.25 -11.54
N SER A 157 17.73 4.70 -12.69
CA SER A 157 16.98 4.68 -13.94
C SER A 157 16.82 3.24 -14.41
N LEU A 158 15.59 2.78 -14.65
CA LEU A 158 15.31 1.45 -15.19
C LEU A 158 15.65 1.35 -16.69
N GLU A 159 15.81 2.48 -17.39
CA GLU A 159 16.15 2.55 -18.80
C GLU A 159 17.68 2.56 -19.00
N THR A 160 18.39 3.44 -18.28
CA THR A 160 19.83 3.66 -18.51
C THR A 160 20.73 2.96 -17.50
N ASN A 161 20.17 2.41 -16.41
CA ASN A 161 20.89 1.90 -15.25
C ASN A 161 21.77 2.95 -14.52
N GLU A 162 21.58 4.23 -14.81
CA GLU A 162 22.26 5.30 -14.08
C GLU A 162 21.69 5.46 -12.67
N GLU A 163 22.58 5.55 -11.70
CA GLU A 163 22.25 5.71 -10.28
C GLU A 163 22.64 7.08 -9.77
N LYS A 164 21.79 7.69 -8.95
CA LYS A 164 22.07 8.96 -8.26
C LYS A 164 21.61 8.88 -6.82
N LEU A 165 22.42 9.39 -5.91
CA LEU A 165 22.00 9.64 -4.54
C LEU A 165 21.02 10.83 -4.52
N VAL A 166 19.82 10.63 -3.95
CA VAL A 166 18.82 11.70 -3.75
C VAL A 166 19.11 12.47 -2.48
N THR A 167 19.42 11.74 -1.39
CA THR A 167 19.78 12.34 -0.10
C THR A 167 20.66 11.41 0.71
N ALA A 168 21.62 11.99 1.41
CA ALA A 168 22.41 11.29 2.40
C ALA A 168 21.71 11.40 3.76
N ALA A 169 21.20 10.28 4.29
CA ALA A 169 20.51 10.23 5.57
C ALA A 169 20.46 8.79 6.12
N ASN A 170 20.49 8.65 7.45
CA ASN A 170 20.22 7.36 8.09
C ASN A 170 18.73 7.06 8.07
N VAL A 171 18.25 6.49 6.98
CA VAL A 171 16.82 6.22 6.73
C VAL A 171 16.38 4.94 7.42
N GLN A 172 15.32 5.01 8.21
CA GLN A 172 14.67 3.84 8.81
C GLN A 172 13.44 3.37 8.00
N ASP A 173 12.74 4.30 7.41
CA ASP A 173 11.56 4.00 6.61
C ASP A 173 11.34 5.09 5.57
N PHE A 174 10.79 4.75 4.39
CA PHE A 174 10.54 5.74 3.36
C PHE A 174 9.37 5.34 2.45
N ILE A 175 8.81 6.32 1.76
CA ILE A 175 7.76 6.16 0.75
C ILE A 175 8.00 7.19 -0.35
N VAL A 176 7.77 6.78 -1.60
CA VAL A 176 7.80 7.67 -2.77
C VAL A 176 6.39 7.76 -3.34
N GLU A 177 5.90 8.95 -3.57
CA GLU A 177 4.61 9.19 -4.22
C GLU A 177 4.53 10.60 -4.81
N ASN A 178 4.17 10.68 -6.09
CA ASN A 178 3.97 11.94 -6.84
C ASN A 178 5.19 12.88 -6.78
N GLY A 179 6.38 12.36 -7.05
CA GLY A 179 7.61 13.12 -7.11
C GLY A 179 8.17 13.55 -5.75
N VAL A 180 7.61 13.07 -4.63
CA VAL A 180 8.04 13.40 -3.26
C VAL A 180 8.39 12.12 -2.50
N ILE A 181 9.51 12.15 -1.81
CA ILE A 181 9.95 11.13 -0.87
C ILE A 181 9.62 11.61 0.55
N TYR A 182 8.90 10.78 1.29
CA TYR A 182 8.73 10.93 2.74
C TYR A 182 9.57 9.89 3.43
N TYR A 183 10.36 10.26 4.43
CA TYR A 183 11.21 9.30 5.13
C TYR A 183 11.34 9.63 6.61
N THR A 184 11.62 8.60 7.40
CA THR A 184 12.02 8.76 8.81
C THR A 184 13.50 8.47 8.95
N ASP A 185 14.18 9.26 9.76
CA ASP A 185 15.57 9.04 10.13
C ASP A 185 15.69 8.07 11.34
N ASN A 186 16.92 7.80 11.75
CA ASN A 186 17.24 6.88 12.84
C ASN A 186 16.78 7.34 14.24
N VAL A 187 16.39 8.61 14.39
CA VAL A 187 15.82 9.14 15.64
C VAL A 187 14.29 9.27 15.57
N GLY A 188 13.69 8.87 14.45
CA GLY A 188 12.25 8.88 14.24
C GLY A 188 11.68 10.24 13.85
N PHE A 189 12.48 11.16 13.32
CA PHE A 189 12.01 12.41 12.75
C PHE A 189 11.47 12.15 11.34
N LEU A 190 10.39 12.82 10.98
CA LEU A 190 9.78 12.72 9.67
C LEU A 190 10.21 13.87 8.78
N HIS A 191 10.63 13.52 7.58
CA HIS A 191 11.09 14.45 6.56
C HIS A 191 10.36 14.26 5.23
N SER A 192 10.41 15.27 4.38
CA SER A 192 10.09 15.17 2.95
C SER A 192 11.19 15.80 2.12
N ILE A 193 11.37 15.28 0.90
CA ILE A 193 12.32 15.78 -0.10
C ILE A 193 11.76 15.47 -1.49
N ASN A 194 11.98 16.32 -2.48
CA ASN A 194 11.64 16.01 -3.85
C ASN A 194 12.56 14.91 -4.41
N VAL A 195 12.07 14.13 -5.38
CA VAL A 195 12.86 13.04 -6.01
C VAL A 195 14.10 13.51 -6.79
N ASP A 196 14.25 14.80 -7.02
CA ASP A 196 15.45 15.42 -7.57
C ASP A 196 16.49 15.86 -6.52
N GLY A 197 16.16 15.68 -5.22
CA GLY A 197 17.01 16.05 -4.10
C GLY A 197 16.80 17.48 -3.57
N THR A 198 15.82 18.21 -4.12
CA THR A 198 15.49 19.57 -3.68
C THR A 198 14.44 19.60 -2.59
N GLU A 199 14.23 20.76 -1.97
CA GLU A 199 13.18 21.05 -1.00
C GLU A 199 13.10 20.09 0.21
N ILE A 200 14.23 19.87 0.89
CA ILE A 200 14.24 19.10 2.14
C ILE A 200 13.45 19.87 3.22
N LYS A 201 12.47 19.21 3.83
CA LYS A 201 11.67 19.75 4.92
C LYS A 201 11.58 18.73 6.06
N THR A 202 11.73 19.19 7.30
CA THR A 202 11.37 18.38 8.47
C THR A 202 9.89 18.63 8.81
N LEU A 203 9.09 17.58 8.72
CA LEU A 203 7.66 17.62 8.96
C LEU A 203 7.29 17.41 10.44
N SER A 204 8.10 16.62 11.17
CA SER A 204 7.95 16.41 12.61
C SER A 204 9.26 15.94 13.24
N LYS A 205 9.53 16.42 14.45
CA LYS A 205 10.62 15.97 15.35
C LYS A 205 10.08 15.32 16.62
N GLU A 206 8.80 15.10 16.68
CA GLU A 206 8.10 14.50 17.81
C GLU A 206 7.70 13.06 17.47
N TYR A 207 7.14 12.33 18.43
CA TYR A 207 6.45 11.05 18.29
C TYR A 207 7.31 9.80 18.05
N ASN A 208 8.60 9.88 17.74
CA ASN A 208 9.43 8.74 17.36
C ASN A 208 8.69 7.88 16.29
N ILE A 209 8.57 8.45 15.09
CA ILE A 209 7.72 7.95 14.00
C ILE A 209 8.33 6.70 13.37
N LYS A 210 7.53 5.63 13.29
CA LYS A 210 7.91 4.37 12.64
C LYS A 210 6.85 3.91 11.65
N LYS A 211 7.25 3.14 10.64
CA LYS A 211 6.35 2.46 9.69
C LYS A 211 5.33 3.40 9.05
N ILE A 212 5.82 4.34 8.26
CA ILE A 212 4.96 5.31 7.58
C ILE A 212 4.17 4.67 6.43
N GLN A 213 2.93 5.13 6.21
CA GLN A 213 2.04 4.72 5.12
C GLN A 213 1.24 5.91 4.62
N LEU A 214 1.17 6.10 3.30
CA LEU A 214 0.48 7.23 2.69
C LEU A 214 -0.94 6.88 2.28
N LEU A 215 -1.92 7.67 2.72
CA LEU A 215 -3.27 7.61 2.20
C LEU A 215 -3.82 9.03 1.98
N LYS A 216 -4.03 9.40 0.72
CA LYS A 216 -4.53 10.73 0.33
C LYS A 216 -3.60 11.83 0.87
N LYS A 217 -4.13 12.77 1.67
CA LYS A 217 -3.38 13.88 2.27
C LYS A 217 -2.71 13.55 3.61
N TRP A 218 -2.73 12.29 4.05
CA TRP A 218 -2.25 11.87 5.35
C TRP A 218 -1.12 10.87 5.24
N ILE A 219 -0.12 11.04 6.09
CA ILE A 219 0.89 10.05 6.43
C ILE A 219 0.43 9.41 7.74
N TYR A 220 0.08 8.12 7.68
CA TYR A 220 -0.18 7.29 8.86
C TYR A 220 1.14 6.76 9.38
N PHE A 221 1.27 6.63 10.69
CA PHE A 221 2.49 6.15 11.32
C PHE A 221 2.21 5.50 12.68
N TYR A 222 3.11 4.64 13.08
CA TYR A 222 3.17 4.18 14.46
C TYR A 222 3.89 5.23 15.29
N ASN A 223 3.20 5.77 16.30
CA ASN A 223 3.73 6.70 17.27
C ASN A 223 4.34 5.90 18.42
N ASP A 224 5.65 5.73 18.43
CA ASP A 224 6.34 4.89 19.41
C ASP A 224 6.40 5.54 20.80
N LYS A 225 6.20 6.86 20.88
CA LYS A 225 6.09 7.57 22.16
C LYS A 225 4.79 7.25 22.89
N ASP A 226 3.66 7.28 22.18
CA ASP A 226 2.32 7.09 22.75
C ASP A 226 1.78 5.66 22.52
N LYS A 227 2.56 4.78 21.85
CA LYS A 227 2.22 3.38 21.54
C LYS A 227 0.87 3.24 20.81
N CYS A 228 0.59 4.15 19.88
CA CYS A 228 -0.67 4.19 19.13
C CYS A 228 -0.45 4.51 17.65
N LEU A 229 -1.47 4.26 16.84
CA LEU A 229 -1.48 4.72 15.45
C LEU A 229 -1.91 6.17 15.39
N SER A 230 -1.13 6.97 14.69
CA SER A 230 -1.37 8.39 14.46
C SER A 230 -1.27 8.73 12.98
N LYS A 231 -1.64 9.94 12.63
CA LYS A 231 -1.48 10.48 11.28
C LYS A 231 -1.15 11.95 11.29
N ILE A 232 -0.31 12.37 10.37
CA ILE A 232 0.09 13.73 10.12
C ILE A 232 -0.26 14.12 8.68
N LYS A 233 -0.61 15.35 8.43
CA LYS A 233 -0.73 15.82 7.06
C LYS A 233 0.64 15.81 6.35
N ARG A 234 0.64 15.64 5.03
CA ARG A 234 1.86 15.63 4.21
C ARG A 234 2.68 16.92 4.32
N ASP A 235 2.05 18.04 4.70
CA ASP A 235 2.69 19.33 4.93
C ASP A 235 3.20 19.53 6.38
N GLY A 236 3.02 18.52 7.26
CA GLY A 236 3.39 18.60 8.68
C GLY A 236 2.40 19.38 9.55
N SER A 237 1.40 20.09 8.98
CA SER A 237 0.60 21.11 9.67
C SER A 237 -0.37 20.59 10.73
N LYS A 238 -0.69 19.29 10.74
CA LYS A 238 -1.70 18.74 11.66
C LYS A 238 -1.47 17.28 11.98
N VAL A 239 -1.34 16.98 13.25
CA VAL A 239 -1.26 15.61 13.77
C VAL A 239 -2.58 15.21 14.42
N LYS A 240 -2.92 13.92 14.35
CA LYS A 240 -4.08 13.33 15.02
C LYS A 240 -3.75 11.90 15.43
N ASN A 241 -4.05 11.54 16.67
CA ASN A 241 -4.12 10.14 17.05
C ASN A 241 -5.30 9.48 16.34
N VAL A 242 -5.07 8.30 15.78
CA VAL A 242 -6.08 7.51 15.09
C VAL A 242 -6.71 6.52 16.04
N THR A 243 -5.88 5.77 16.79
CA THR A 243 -6.33 4.83 17.80
C THR A 243 -6.22 5.42 19.20
N THR A 244 -7.16 5.06 20.07
CA THR A 244 -7.14 5.42 21.49
C THR A 244 -6.68 4.26 22.37
N PHE A 245 -6.29 3.15 21.77
CA PHE A 245 -5.80 1.94 22.39
C PHE A 245 -4.39 1.65 21.91
N VAL A 246 -3.64 0.92 22.70
CA VAL A 246 -2.26 0.53 22.39
C VAL A 246 -2.26 -0.36 21.15
N THR A 247 -1.34 -0.07 20.26
CA THR A 247 -1.05 -0.86 19.05
C THR A 247 0.44 -1.08 18.95
N ASN A 248 0.88 -1.74 17.89
CA ASN A 248 2.29 -1.87 17.56
C ASN A 248 2.57 -1.41 16.11
N GLU A 249 3.79 -1.57 15.66
CA GLU A 249 4.22 -1.16 14.32
C GLU A 249 3.76 -2.10 13.19
N THR A 250 3.10 -3.23 13.50
CA THR A 250 2.54 -4.15 12.51
C THR A 250 1.10 -3.76 12.18
N TYR A 251 0.95 -2.95 11.16
CA TYR A 251 -0.34 -2.49 10.69
C TYR A 251 -0.34 -2.26 9.18
N ASN A 252 -1.52 -2.21 8.58
CA ASN A 252 -1.73 -1.87 7.17
C ASN A 252 -2.96 -0.98 7.01
N VAL A 253 -2.77 0.16 6.35
CA VAL A 253 -3.84 1.12 6.03
C VAL A 253 -4.39 0.80 4.65
N THR A 254 -5.71 0.79 4.54
CA THR A 254 -6.41 0.69 3.27
C THR A 254 -7.21 1.97 3.00
N ASN A 255 -7.80 2.06 1.83
CA ASN A 255 -8.72 3.16 1.50
C ASN A 255 -10.00 3.17 2.36
N LYS A 256 -10.27 2.11 3.16
CA LYS A 256 -11.47 1.96 4.00
C LYS A 256 -11.15 1.80 5.48
N ASN A 257 -10.16 0.98 5.83
CA ASN A 257 -9.90 0.51 7.18
C ASN A 257 -8.40 0.53 7.51
N ILE A 258 -8.09 0.21 8.76
CA ILE A 258 -6.75 -0.08 9.26
C ILE A 258 -6.80 -1.47 9.88
N TYR A 259 -5.90 -2.34 9.45
CA TYR A 259 -5.66 -3.66 10.03
C TYR A 259 -4.39 -3.58 10.86
N TYR A 260 -4.39 -4.16 12.06
CA TYR A 260 -3.25 -4.09 12.96
C TYR A 260 -3.15 -5.34 13.82
N LEU A 261 -1.97 -5.63 14.32
CA LEU A 261 -1.73 -6.71 15.25
C LEU A 261 -2.08 -6.27 16.68
N ASP A 262 -2.97 -7.01 17.31
CA ASP A 262 -3.16 -7.03 18.76
C ASP A 262 -2.29 -8.14 19.35
N GLU A 263 -1.11 -7.75 19.85
CA GLU A 263 -0.13 -8.70 20.41
C GLU A 263 -0.64 -9.40 21.65
N THR A 264 -1.38 -8.70 22.49
CA THR A 264 -1.90 -9.22 23.76
C THR A 264 -2.84 -10.40 23.54
N ASN A 265 -3.76 -10.24 22.58
CA ASN A 265 -4.74 -11.26 22.26
C ASN A 265 -4.31 -12.18 21.12
N LYS A 266 -3.13 -11.95 20.52
CA LYS A 266 -2.64 -12.66 19.32
C LYS A 266 -3.68 -12.67 18.22
N GLN A 267 -4.11 -11.49 17.78
CA GLN A 267 -5.15 -11.33 16.76
C GLN A 267 -4.77 -10.25 15.75
N ILE A 268 -5.16 -10.45 14.50
CA ILE A 268 -5.26 -9.33 13.57
C ILE A 268 -6.64 -8.71 13.74
N CYS A 269 -6.65 -7.42 14.08
CA CYS A 269 -7.85 -6.63 14.28
C CYS A 269 -8.04 -5.61 13.16
N VAL A 270 -9.29 -5.18 12.97
CA VAL A 270 -9.67 -4.13 12.03
C VAL A 270 -10.35 -2.97 12.74
N THR A 271 -9.97 -1.75 12.36
CA THR A 271 -10.65 -0.53 12.78
C THR A 271 -10.88 0.41 11.59
N SER A 272 -11.83 1.32 11.70
CA SER A 272 -12.04 2.35 10.68
C SER A 272 -10.85 3.34 10.61
N LEU A 273 -10.76 4.14 9.56
CA LEU A 273 -9.78 5.24 9.45
C LEU A 273 -9.92 6.33 10.53
N LYS A 274 -10.93 6.20 11.41
CA LYS A 274 -11.16 7.06 12.59
C LYS A 274 -10.77 6.37 13.91
N GLY A 275 -10.47 5.06 13.89
CA GLY A 275 -9.95 4.31 15.02
C GLY A 275 -10.87 4.14 16.24
N LYS A 276 -12.19 4.31 16.07
CA LYS A 276 -13.13 4.36 17.20
C LYS A 276 -13.52 3.00 17.80
N LYS A 277 -13.61 1.99 16.97
CA LYS A 277 -13.99 0.62 17.35
C LYS A 277 -13.07 -0.35 16.66
N SER A 278 -12.73 -1.41 17.35
CA SER A 278 -11.93 -2.51 16.83
C SER A 278 -12.70 -3.81 16.89
N ASN A 279 -12.50 -4.64 15.86
CA ASN A 279 -13.04 -5.99 15.80
C ASN A 279 -11.92 -6.95 15.41
N ALA A 280 -11.90 -8.14 16.01
CA ALA A 280 -11.00 -9.20 15.58
C ALA A 280 -11.41 -9.72 14.20
N VAL A 281 -10.40 -9.98 13.36
CA VAL A 281 -10.55 -10.57 12.02
C VAL A 281 -10.11 -12.04 12.03
N VAL A 282 -8.95 -12.31 12.66
CA VAL A 282 -8.37 -13.65 12.74
C VAL A 282 -7.52 -13.78 14.01
N SER A 283 -7.56 -14.96 14.63
CA SER A 283 -6.67 -15.32 15.73
C SER A 283 -5.40 -15.95 15.16
N LEU A 284 -4.28 -15.67 15.82
CA LEU A 284 -2.94 -16.10 15.42
C LEU A 284 -2.37 -17.10 16.43
N THR A 285 -1.44 -17.92 16.00
CA THR A 285 -0.62 -18.78 16.88
C THR A 285 0.55 -18.00 17.44
N SER A 286 1.11 -17.05 16.67
CA SER A 286 2.22 -16.20 17.09
C SER A 286 2.00 -14.73 16.77
N THR A 287 2.84 -13.85 17.34
CA THR A 287 2.79 -12.40 17.08
C THR A 287 3.73 -11.95 15.96
N ARG A 288 4.51 -12.90 15.39
CA ARG A 288 5.43 -12.62 14.29
C ARG A 288 4.71 -12.62 12.95
N THR A 289 3.74 -11.75 12.74
CA THR A 289 2.94 -11.67 11.51
C THR A 289 3.34 -10.51 10.60
N ARG A 290 2.86 -10.56 9.37
CA ARG A 290 2.87 -9.45 8.41
C ARG A 290 1.49 -9.35 7.79
N ILE A 291 0.99 -8.12 7.65
CA ILE A 291 -0.37 -7.84 7.21
C ILE A 291 -0.36 -7.27 5.80
N ASN A 292 -0.75 -8.05 4.82
CA ASN A 292 -0.89 -7.62 3.43
C ASN A 292 -2.33 -7.73 2.98
N ILE A 293 -2.80 -6.81 2.13
CA ILE A 293 -4.19 -6.81 1.66
C ILE A 293 -4.22 -6.56 0.16
N ALA A 294 -4.96 -7.41 -0.54
CA ALA A 294 -5.25 -7.25 -1.95
C ALA A 294 -6.69 -7.70 -2.23
N ASP A 295 -7.43 -6.88 -2.96
CA ASP A 295 -8.78 -7.19 -3.46
C ASP A 295 -9.78 -7.66 -2.40
N GLY A 296 -9.69 -7.12 -1.16
CA GLY A 296 -10.57 -7.47 -0.06
C GLY A 296 -10.22 -8.80 0.62
N ILE A 297 -9.03 -9.34 0.34
CA ILE A 297 -8.43 -10.48 1.01
C ILE A 297 -7.26 -9.99 1.86
N LEU A 298 -7.23 -10.43 3.10
CA LEU A 298 -6.14 -10.29 4.04
C LEU A 298 -5.20 -11.48 3.87
N TYR A 299 -3.94 -11.22 3.57
CA TYR A 299 -2.84 -12.18 3.55
C TYR A 299 -1.95 -11.92 4.75
N TYR A 300 -1.66 -12.94 5.53
CA TYR A 300 -0.87 -12.80 6.74
C TYR A 300 0.04 -14.00 6.96
N LEU A 301 1.14 -13.77 7.66
CA LEU A 301 2.02 -14.85 8.11
C LEU A 301 1.58 -15.33 9.49
N ASP A 302 1.64 -16.63 9.71
CA ASP A 302 1.49 -17.24 11.03
C ASP A 302 2.36 -18.51 11.10
N ASP A 303 2.59 -19.03 12.31
CA ASP A 303 3.30 -20.29 12.45
C ASP A 303 2.45 -21.43 11.87
N SER A 304 3.11 -22.39 11.22
CA SER A 304 2.44 -23.59 10.71
C SER A 304 1.76 -24.34 11.84
N LYS A 305 0.53 -24.79 11.62
CA LYS A 305 -0.19 -25.65 12.57
C LYS A 305 0.46 -27.03 12.74
N ASN A 306 1.26 -27.43 11.77
CA ASN A 306 1.85 -28.77 11.70
C ASN A 306 3.32 -28.81 12.12
N GLU A 307 4.04 -27.67 12.06
CA GLU A 307 5.46 -27.59 12.43
C GLU A 307 5.78 -26.23 13.05
N SER A 308 6.29 -26.22 14.27
CA SER A 308 6.43 -25.03 15.13
C SER A 308 7.52 -24.03 14.74
N SER A 309 8.17 -24.17 13.61
CA SER A 309 9.24 -23.27 13.14
C SER A 309 9.06 -22.72 11.73
N ILE A 310 8.03 -23.13 11.03
CA ILE A 310 7.79 -22.72 9.63
C ILE A 310 6.68 -21.69 9.59
N TYR A 311 6.99 -20.51 9.04
CA TYR A 311 6.00 -19.49 8.73
C TYR A 311 5.26 -19.86 7.47
N GLN A 312 3.93 -19.87 7.54
CA GLN A 312 3.07 -20.03 6.38
C GLN A 312 2.28 -18.76 6.11
N MET A 313 1.96 -18.52 4.85
CA MET A 313 1.03 -17.49 4.46
C MET A 313 -0.39 -18.03 4.46
N TYR A 314 -1.25 -17.32 5.17
CA TYR A 314 -2.68 -17.60 5.24
C TYR A 314 -3.45 -16.48 4.58
N ARG A 315 -4.69 -16.74 4.17
CA ARG A 315 -5.59 -15.72 3.63
C ARG A 315 -7.00 -15.84 4.20
N VAL A 316 -7.62 -14.71 4.44
CA VAL A 316 -9.00 -14.59 4.92
C VAL A 316 -9.64 -13.36 4.29
N LYS A 317 -10.97 -13.37 4.12
CA LYS A 317 -11.66 -12.13 3.70
C LYS A 317 -11.49 -11.05 4.76
N THR A 318 -11.37 -9.80 4.33
CA THR A 318 -11.18 -8.64 5.22
C THR A 318 -12.33 -8.42 6.22
N ASN A 319 -13.47 -9.12 6.05
CA ASN A 319 -14.60 -9.13 6.98
C ASN A 319 -14.57 -10.32 7.98
N GLY A 320 -13.48 -11.08 8.04
CA GLY A 320 -13.31 -12.23 8.92
C GLY A 320 -14.08 -13.50 8.49
N LYS A 321 -14.86 -13.45 7.43
CA LYS A 321 -15.50 -14.66 6.89
C LYS A 321 -14.44 -15.46 6.15
N ALA A 322 -14.36 -16.76 6.44
CA ALA A 322 -13.41 -17.66 5.78
C ALA A 322 -13.42 -17.42 4.25
N ALA A 323 -12.34 -16.92 3.73
CA ALA A 323 -11.92 -17.28 2.40
C ALA A 323 -11.55 -18.74 2.57
N ASN A 324 -12.05 -19.65 1.71
CA ASN A 324 -11.63 -21.04 1.76
C ASN A 324 -10.15 -21.04 2.12
N SER A 325 -9.85 -21.53 3.33
CA SER A 325 -8.48 -21.60 3.82
C SER A 325 -7.74 -22.40 2.77
N ILE A 326 -6.88 -21.74 2.00
CA ILE A 326 -5.90 -22.49 1.28
C ILE A 326 -4.87 -22.80 2.34
N GLU A 327 -5.06 -23.93 3.01
CA GLU A 327 -3.99 -24.63 3.69
C GLU A 327 -3.03 -25.09 2.59
N TYR A 328 -1.80 -24.64 2.65
CA TYR A 328 -0.69 -25.17 1.88
C TYR A 328 0.18 -26.03 2.77
#